data_97e8aa84d8d96429e188e3871098dd71
#
_entry.id   97e8aa84d8d96429e188e3871098dd71
#
_cell.length_a   1.000
_cell.length_b   1.000
_cell.length_c   1.000
_cell.angle_alpha   90.00
_cell.angle_beta   90.00
_cell.angle_gamma   90.00
#
_symmetry.space_group_name_H-M   'P 1'
#
loop_
_entity.id
_entity.type
_entity.pdbx_description
1 polymer ?
#
loop_
_entity_poly.entity_id
_entity_poly.type
_entity_poly.pdbx_seq_one_letter_code
_entity_poly.pdbx_strand_id
1 'polypeptide(L)'
;LPYDYQLWIDSDIVFNTEKFWQLLDMALPEEAVTTEPIYEDVKDEKGEVVLGDDGKPKTKLTGLKQIVDTEKERPISAGWYATEDGRTTSVAHWLEEDDFRSNGGVMNHEMVEGISKRKKPFTVDYTGFGWVLIKNGVFEHPEMKYPWFAPKMQEFESGAVQDMCGEDVSFCLDAIEAGFDIWCDPRIRVGHEKTRVI
;
A
#
# COMPACT_ATOMS: atom_id res chain seq x y z
N LEU A 1 10.61 -23.40 2.18
CA LEU A 1 9.23 -23.78 2.49
C LEU A 1 8.30 -22.84 1.74
N PRO A 2 7.22 -23.32 1.12
CA PRO A 2 6.22 -22.44 0.53
C PRO A 2 5.53 -21.66 1.63
N TYR A 3 5.33 -20.38 1.43
CA TYR A 3 4.59 -19.46 2.31
C TYR A 3 3.74 -18.53 1.44
N ASP A 4 2.63 -18.04 2.00
CA ASP A 4 1.80 -17.04 1.32
C ASP A 4 2.22 -15.63 1.75
N TYR A 5 2.53 -15.45 3.04
CA TYR A 5 2.97 -14.20 3.64
C TYR A 5 4.07 -14.43 4.66
N GLN A 6 4.94 -13.42 4.82
CA GLN A 6 5.90 -13.29 5.91
C GLN A 6 5.52 -12.12 6.79
N LEU A 7 5.39 -12.35 8.10
CA LEU A 7 5.19 -11.30 9.09
C LEU A 7 6.54 -10.93 9.74
N TRP A 8 6.89 -9.66 9.67
CA TRP A 8 8.05 -9.06 10.29
C TRP A 8 7.62 -8.33 11.56
N ILE A 9 8.29 -8.63 12.67
CA ILE A 9 7.98 -8.06 14.00
C ILE A 9 9.29 -7.79 14.70
N ASP A 10 9.51 -6.52 15.10
CA ASP A 10 10.63 -6.20 15.97
C ASP A 10 10.38 -6.68 17.40
N SER A 11 11.45 -7.01 18.13
CA SER A 11 11.37 -7.61 19.46
C SER A 11 10.78 -6.67 20.53
N ASP A 12 10.69 -5.39 20.27
CA ASP A 12 10.13 -4.34 21.14
C ASP A 12 8.72 -3.88 20.73
N ILE A 13 8.06 -4.61 19.85
CA ILE A 13 6.68 -4.35 19.45
C ILE A 13 5.69 -5.03 20.38
N VAL A 14 4.73 -4.25 20.87
CA VAL A 14 3.63 -4.74 21.71
C VAL A 14 2.33 -4.75 20.89
N PHE A 15 1.77 -5.93 20.72
CA PHE A 15 0.56 -6.15 19.91
C PHE A 15 -0.36 -7.19 20.54
N ASN A 16 -1.56 -7.31 20.03
CA ASN A 16 -2.49 -8.41 20.28
C ASN A 16 -2.83 -9.15 18.97
N THR A 17 -3.43 -10.31 19.09
CA THR A 17 -3.80 -11.16 17.93
C THR A 17 -4.81 -10.49 17.00
N GLU A 18 -5.63 -9.57 17.50
CA GLU A 18 -6.56 -8.79 16.67
C GLU A 18 -5.82 -7.94 15.64
N LYS A 19 -4.68 -7.34 16.02
CA LYS A 19 -3.84 -6.54 15.09
C LYS A 19 -3.23 -7.38 13.98
N PHE A 20 -2.92 -8.63 14.25
CA PHE A 20 -2.48 -9.57 13.23
C PHE A 20 -3.60 -9.86 12.21
N TRP A 21 -4.80 -10.18 12.71
CA TRP A 21 -5.93 -10.46 11.81
C TRP A 21 -6.34 -9.24 10.99
N GLN A 22 -6.30 -8.05 11.57
CA GLN A 22 -6.54 -6.80 10.83
C GLN A 22 -5.50 -6.59 9.72
N LEU A 23 -4.22 -6.90 9.99
CA LEU A 23 -3.15 -6.75 9.01
C LEU A 23 -3.29 -7.78 7.87
N LEU A 24 -3.62 -9.02 8.20
CA LEU A 24 -3.86 -10.06 7.19
C LEU A 24 -5.09 -9.73 6.34
N ASP A 25 -6.18 -9.28 6.95
CA ASP A 25 -7.40 -8.87 6.25
C ASP A 25 -7.13 -7.72 5.28
N MET A 26 -6.31 -6.74 5.67
CA MET A 26 -5.88 -5.66 4.78
C MET A 26 -5.05 -6.16 3.59
N ALA A 27 -4.19 -7.16 3.81
CA ALA A 27 -3.29 -7.68 2.77
C ALA A 27 -3.99 -8.57 1.75
N LEU A 28 -5.10 -9.21 2.15
CA LEU A 28 -5.89 -10.06 1.27
C LEU A 28 -6.62 -9.21 0.22
N PRO A 29 -6.73 -9.70 -1.03
CA PRO A 29 -7.51 -9.03 -2.05
C PRO A 29 -8.99 -8.97 -1.66
N GLU A 30 -9.59 -7.79 -1.69
CA GLU A 30 -11.04 -7.64 -1.59
C GLU A 30 -11.67 -7.96 -2.94
N GLU A 31 -12.57 -8.93 -2.97
CA GLU A 31 -13.41 -9.18 -4.15
C GLU A 31 -14.57 -8.17 -4.15
N ALA A 32 -14.47 -7.15 -4.98
CA ALA A 32 -15.60 -6.27 -5.25
C ALA A 32 -16.48 -6.88 -6.34
N VAL A 33 -17.67 -7.35 -5.95
CA VAL A 33 -18.67 -7.81 -6.92
C VAL A 33 -19.52 -6.61 -7.34
N THR A 34 -19.31 -6.13 -8.56
CA THR A 34 -20.17 -5.12 -9.18
C THR A 34 -21.12 -5.77 -10.18
N THR A 35 -22.30 -5.18 -10.36
CA THR A 35 -23.26 -5.63 -11.37
C THR A 35 -23.39 -4.57 -12.45
N GLU A 36 -23.11 -4.97 -13.69
CA GLU A 36 -23.33 -4.10 -14.84
C GLU A 36 -24.56 -4.58 -15.64
N PRO A 37 -25.41 -3.65 -16.11
CA PRO A 37 -26.53 -4.00 -16.95
C PRO A 37 -26.05 -4.44 -18.34
N ILE A 38 -26.63 -5.54 -18.84
CA ILE A 38 -26.41 -6.01 -20.21
C ILE A 38 -27.54 -5.44 -21.07
N TYR A 39 -27.14 -4.73 -22.12
CA TYR A 39 -28.06 -4.22 -23.12
C TYR A 39 -27.84 -4.94 -24.46
N GLU A 40 -28.93 -5.30 -25.11
CA GLU A 40 -28.89 -5.84 -26.47
C GLU A 40 -29.65 -4.93 -27.43
N ASP A 41 -29.16 -4.87 -28.67
CA ASP A 41 -29.87 -4.13 -29.72
C ASP A 41 -31.25 -4.71 -29.99
N VAL A 42 -32.22 -3.85 -30.06
CA VAL A 42 -33.59 -4.23 -30.49
C VAL A 42 -33.57 -4.51 -31.99
N LYS A 43 -33.99 -5.71 -32.39
CA LYS A 43 -34.10 -6.09 -33.80
C LYS A 43 -35.55 -6.17 -34.20
N ASP A 44 -35.83 -5.83 -35.44
CA ASP A 44 -37.16 -5.97 -36.07
C ASP A 44 -37.46 -7.43 -36.48
N GLU A 45 -38.61 -7.66 -37.11
CA GLU A 45 -39.04 -9.00 -37.57
C GLU A 45 -38.13 -9.58 -38.66
N LYS A 46 -37.30 -8.76 -39.31
CA LYS A 46 -36.31 -9.18 -40.32
C LYS A 46 -34.92 -9.38 -39.73
N GLY A 47 -34.74 -9.12 -38.42
CA GLY A 47 -33.46 -9.25 -37.72
C GLY A 47 -32.54 -8.02 -37.87
N GLU A 48 -33.05 -6.91 -38.45
CA GLU A 48 -32.28 -5.67 -38.57
C GLU A 48 -32.36 -4.85 -37.28
N VAL A 49 -31.27 -4.12 -36.94
CA VAL A 49 -31.20 -3.28 -35.74
C VAL A 49 -32.14 -2.08 -35.89
N VAL A 50 -33.05 -1.91 -34.95
CA VAL A 50 -33.96 -0.77 -34.89
C VAL A 50 -33.23 0.47 -34.38
N LEU A 51 -33.24 1.53 -35.17
CA LEU A 51 -32.67 2.81 -34.79
C LEU A 51 -33.68 3.69 -34.03
N GLY A 52 -33.17 4.46 -33.08
CA GLY A 52 -33.90 5.53 -32.41
C GLY A 52 -34.05 6.79 -33.28
N ASP A 53 -34.80 7.76 -32.80
CA ASP A 53 -35.00 9.05 -33.48
C ASP A 53 -33.68 9.87 -33.58
N ASP A 54 -32.68 9.51 -32.77
CA ASP A 54 -31.33 10.06 -32.76
C ASP A 54 -30.34 9.31 -33.70
N GLY A 55 -30.82 8.33 -34.44
CA GLY A 55 -30.03 7.50 -35.35
C GLY A 55 -29.16 6.42 -34.65
N LYS A 56 -29.29 6.24 -33.35
CA LYS A 56 -28.54 5.21 -32.61
C LYS A 56 -29.36 3.94 -32.45
N PRO A 57 -28.69 2.77 -32.28
CA PRO A 57 -29.40 1.53 -31.99
C PRO A 57 -30.28 1.65 -30.73
N LYS A 58 -31.55 1.23 -30.84
CA LYS A 58 -32.37 1.04 -29.64
C LYS A 58 -31.89 -0.19 -28.92
N THR A 59 -31.66 -0.07 -27.63
CA THR A 59 -31.20 -1.17 -26.77
C THR A 59 -32.28 -1.50 -25.74
N LYS A 60 -32.35 -2.76 -25.35
CA LYS A 60 -33.18 -3.22 -24.21
C LYS A 60 -32.28 -3.90 -23.18
N LEU A 61 -32.61 -3.71 -21.92
CA LEU A 61 -31.99 -4.43 -20.82
C LEU A 61 -32.37 -5.91 -20.89
N THR A 62 -31.37 -6.79 -21.01
CA THR A 62 -31.59 -8.23 -21.11
C THR A 62 -31.10 -9.01 -19.91
N GLY A 63 -30.26 -8.38 -19.07
CA GLY A 63 -29.73 -9.03 -17.87
C GLY A 63 -28.79 -8.14 -17.07
N LEU A 64 -28.23 -8.74 -16.04
CA LEU A 64 -27.17 -8.18 -15.23
C LEU A 64 -25.98 -9.13 -15.28
N LYS A 65 -24.82 -8.60 -15.58
CA LYS A 65 -23.54 -9.33 -15.51
C LYS A 65 -22.88 -9.00 -14.19
N GLN A 66 -22.51 -10.02 -13.43
CA GLN A 66 -21.62 -9.84 -12.30
C GLN A 66 -20.19 -9.70 -12.81
N ILE A 67 -19.54 -8.63 -12.42
CA ILE A 67 -18.10 -8.42 -12.60
C ILE A 67 -17.49 -8.56 -11.22
N VAL A 68 -16.62 -9.55 -11.09
CA VAL A 68 -15.76 -9.68 -9.92
C VAL A 68 -14.51 -8.90 -10.25
N ASP A 69 -14.39 -7.72 -9.69
CA ASP A 69 -13.16 -6.94 -9.75
C ASP A 69 -12.35 -7.30 -8.50
N THR A 70 -11.22 -7.96 -8.70
CA THR A 70 -10.24 -8.15 -7.64
C THR A 70 -9.55 -6.81 -7.43
N GLU A 71 -9.89 -6.11 -6.35
CA GLU A 71 -9.09 -4.96 -5.95
C GLU A 71 -7.61 -5.33 -5.90
N LYS A 72 -6.78 -4.38 -6.26
CA LYS A 72 -5.32 -4.51 -6.32
C LYS A 72 -4.81 -5.12 -5.01
N GLU A 73 -4.10 -6.23 -5.10
CA GLU A 73 -3.43 -6.84 -3.97
C GLU A 73 -2.52 -5.83 -3.26
N ARG A 74 -2.42 -5.93 -1.93
CA ARG A 74 -1.53 -5.11 -1.12
C ARG A 74 -0.35 -5.95 -0.65
N PRO A 75 0.65 -6.14 -1.51
CA PRO A 75 1.72 -7.10 -1.27
C PRO A 75 2.62 -6.75 -0.09
N ILE A 76 2.72 -5.48 0.26
CA ILE A 76 3.43 -4.99 1.44
C ILE A 76 2.45 -4.19 2.26
N SER A 77 2.08 -4.73 3.41
CA SER A 77 1.04 -4.21 4.30
C SER A 77 1.62 -3.95 5.69
N ALA A 78 1.43 -2.75 6.22
CA ALA A 78 1.98 -2.33 7.49
C ALA A 78 0.91 -1.82 8.45
N GLY A 79 1.13 -2.08 9.74
CA GLY A 79 0.60 -1.25 10.80
C GLY A 79 1.58 -0.13 11.13
N TRP A 80 1.30 0.63 12.17
CA TRP A 80 2.13 1.75 12.58
C TRP A 80 2.26 1.83 14.10
N TYR A 81 3.33 2.47 14.54
CA TYR A 81 3.59 2.80 15.93
C TYR A 81 4.13 4.23 16.04
N ALA A 82 4.01 4.82 17.23
CA ALA A 82 4.60 6.12 17.49
C ALA A 82 6.11 5.95 17.71
N THR A 83 6.87 6.88 17.17
CA THR A 83 8.31 6.99 17.43
C THR A 83 8.59 7.49 18.85
N GLU A 84 9.84 7.61 19.24
CA GLU A 84 10.25 7.95 20.61
C GLU A 84 9.71 9.33 21.08
N ASP A 85 9.49 10.26 20.16
CA ASP A 85 8.92 11.58 20.47
C ASP A 85 7.41 11.56 20.80
N GLY A 86 6.73 10.42 20.50
CA GLY A 86 5.29 10.23 20.69
C GLY A 86 4.41 11.05 19.74
N ARG A 87 4.98 11.78 18.78
CA ARG A 87 4.29 12.68 17.86
C ARG A 87 4.34 12.20 16.43
N THR A 88 5.47 11.68 16.01
CA THR A 88 5.68 11.09 14.68
C THR A 88 5.41 9.59 14.70
N THR A 89 5.24 9.00 13.53
CA THR A 89 4.97 7.56 13.37
C THR A 89 6.09 6.86 12.62
N SER A 90 6.04 5.53 12.61
CA SER A 90 6.95 4.66 11.86
C SER A 90 6.73 4.68 10.35
N VAL A 91 5.81 5.48 9.82
CA VAL A 91 5.54 5.59 8.39
C VAL A 91 5.76 7.01 7.89
N ALA A 92 6.27 7.14 6.67
CA ALA A 92 6.65 8.42 6.10
C ALA A 92 6.50 8.45 4.58
N HIS A 93 6.63 9.67 4.04
CA HIS A 93 6.75 9.93 2.61
C HIS A 93 8.09 10.56 2.30
N TRP A 94 8.62 10.32 1.08
CA TRP A 94 9.81 10.99 0.61
C TRP A 94 9.52 12.47 0.39
N LEU A 95 10.50 13.31 0.70
CA LEU A 95 10.45 14.72 0.37
C LEU A 95 10.98 14.95 -1.06
N GLU A 96 10.33 15.81 -1.78
CA GLU A 96 10.89 16.40 -3.00
C GLU A 96 12.18 17.17 -2.66
N GLU A 97 13.09 17.32 -3.63
CA GLU A 97 14.40 17.91 -3.39
C GLU A 97 14.33 19.31 -2.76
N ASP A 98 13.41 20.15 -3.23
CA ASP A 98 13.25 21.51 -2.70
C ASP A 98 12.77 21.53 -1.25
N ASP A 99 11.85 20.63 -0.89
CA ASP A 99 11.35 20.47 0.47
C ASP A 99 12.43 19.89 1.38
N PHE A 100 13.21 18.91 0.89
CA PHE A 100 14.35 18.35 1.61
C PHE A 100 15.39 19.42 1.92
N ARG A 101 15.77 20.23 0.94
CA ARG A 101 16.72 21.32 1.13
C ARG A 101 16.24 22.38 2.12
N SER A 102 14.92 22.65 2.12
CA SER A 102 14.31 23.63 3.02
C SER A 102 14.17 23.13 4.45
N ASN A 103 13.91 21.83 4.64
CA ASN A 103 13.61 21.23 5.94
C ASN A 103 14.84 20.59 6.63
N GLY A 104 16.00 20.60 5.99
CA GLY A 104 17.22 20.06 6.59
C GLY A 104 17.37 18.55 6.55
N GLY A 105 16.74 17.90 5.58
CA GLY A 105 16.99 16.48 5.30
C GLY A 105 16.16 15.48 6.09
N VAL A 106 14.95 15.83 6.48
CA VAL A 106 14.05 14.94 7.22
C VAL A 106 12.98 14.38 6.29
N MET A 107 12.72 13.07 6.33
CA MET A 107 11.54 12.47 5.73
C MET A 107 10.27 13.09 6.34
N ASN A 108 9.20 13.18 5.55
CA ASN A 108 7.91 13.65 6.02
C ASN A 108 7.16 12.50 6.72
N HIS A 109 7.42 12.31 8.00
CA HIS A 109 6.72 11.32 8.80
C HIS A 109 5.25 11.70 8.99
N GLU A 110 4.36 10.72 8.86
CA GLU A 110 2.97 10.87 9.26
C GLU A 110 2.90 11.19 10.77
N MET A 111 2.10 12.21 11.10
CA MET A 111 1.91 12.59 12.50
C MET A 111 0.87 11.67 13.15
N VAL A 112 1.07 11.30 14.42
CA VAL A 112 0.12 10.48 15.21
C VAL A 112 -1.29 11.07 15.17
N GLU A 113 -1.41 12.41 15.27
CA GLU A 113 -2.71 13.08 15.19
C GLU A 113 -3.33 12.96 13.78
N GLY A 114 -2.53 13.04 12.73
CA GLY A 114 -2.97 12.96 11.33
C GLY A 114 -3.45 11.54 10.99
N ILE A 115 -2.61 10.55 11.24
CA ILE A 115 -2.91 9.15 10.91
C ILE A 115 -4.12 8.63 11.68
N SER A 116 -4.30 9.05 12.95
CA SER A 116 -5.44 8.65 13.78
C SER A 116 -6.80 9.15 13.25
N LYS A 117 -6.82 10.15 12.40
CA LYS A 117 -8.03 10.68 11.76
C LYS A 117 -8.40 9.95 10.46
N ARG A 118 -7.46 9.22 9.86
CA ARG A 118 -7.70 8.45 8.64
C ARG A 118 -8.58 7.23 8.95
N LYS A 119 -9.37 6.80 7.97
CA LYS A 119 -10.33 5.67 8.11
C LYS A 119 -10.03 4.51 7.17
N LYS A 120 -9.24 4.73 6.14
CA LYS A 120 -8.94 3.75 5.10
C LYS A 120 -7.44 3.56 4.96
N PRO A 121 -7.00 2.36 4.55
CA PRO A 121 -5.61 2.14 4.17
C PRO A 121 -5.15 3.16 3.11
N PHE A 122 -3.89 3.51 3.15
CA PHE A 122 -3.25 4.46 2.25
C PHE A 122 -1.82 4.02 1.96
N THR A 123 -1.27 4.49 0.86
CA THR A 123 0.12 4.21 0.49
C THR A 123 1.08 5.13 1.22
N VAL A 124 2.26 4.60 1.50
CA VAL A 124 3.40 5.31 2.08
C VAL A 124 4.66 4.95 1.31
N ASP A 125 5.70 5.76 1.44
CA ASP A 125 6.98 5.47 0.77
C ASP A 125 7.96 4.75 1.70
N TYR A 126 7.68 4.80 3.01
CA TYR A 126 8.49 4.16 4.04
C TYR A 126 7.62 3.63 5.18
N THR A 127 7.99 2.48 5.69
CA THR A 127 7.50 1.93 6.95
C THR A 127 8.66 1.29 7.72
N GLY A 128 8.71 1.52 9.05
CA GLY A 128 9.59 0.73 9.90
C GLY A 128 9.11 -0.72 10.00
N PHE A 129 10.04 -1.66 10.11
CA PHE A 129 9.76 -3.10 10.02
C PHE A 129 9.24 -3.73 11.33
N GLY A 130 8.79 -2.89 12.26
CA GLY A 130 8.20 -3.36 13.52
C GLY A 130 6.92 -4.15 13.36
N TRP A 131 6.11 -3.89 12.33
CA TRP A 131 4.84 -4.60 12.09
C TRP A 131 4.47 -4.58 10.61
N VAL A 132 5.07 -5.49 9.82
CA VAL A 132 4.92 -5.54 8.37
C VAL A 132 4.62 -6.95 7.89
N LEU A 133 3.63 -7.09 7.02
CA LEU A 133 3.27 -8.32 6.34
C LEU A 133 3.65 -8.22 4.87
N ILE A 134 4.45 -9.15 4.38
CA ILE A 134 4.97 -9.18 3.01
C ILE A 134 4.50 -10.46 2.33
N LYS A 135 3.85 -10.31 1.17
CA LYS A 135 3.38 -11.41 0.35
C LYS A 135 4.53 -12.16 -0.29
N ASN A 136 4.36 -13.47 -0.47
CA ASN A 136 5.23 -14.29 -1.32
C ASN A 136 5.31 -13.68 -2.73
N GLY A 137 6.51 -13.67 -3.30
CA GLY A 137 6.79 -13.10 -4.61
C GLY A 137 7.41 -11.70 -4.56
N VAL A 138 7.34 -10.99 -3.42
CA VAL A 138 8.01 -9.68 -3.27
C VAL A 138 9.52 -9.88 -3.23
N PHE A 139 10.03 -10.73 -2.34
CA PHE A 139 11.47 -11.00 -2.23
C PHE A 139 12.03 -11.75 -3.46
N GLU A 140 11.20 -12.51 -4.14
CA GLU A 140 11.55 -13.29 -5.32
C GLU A 140 11.42 -12.46 -6.62
N HIS A 141 10.95 -11.22 -6.55
CA HIS A 141 10.83 -10.36 -7.72
C HIS A 141 12.21 -10.05 -8.31
N PRO A 142 12.40 -10.11 -9.64
CA PRO A 142 13.71 -9.92 -10.26
C PRO A 142 14.40 -8.60 -9.98
N GLU A 143 13.63 -7.54 -9.71
CA GLU A 143 14.15 -6.21 -9.38
C GLU A 143 14.50 -6.07 -7.88
N MET A 144 14.01 -6.98 -7.02
CA MET A 144 14.37 -7.03 -5.60
C MET A 144 15.73 -7.72 -5.43
N LYS A 145 16.80 -6.95 -5.43
CA LYS A 145 18.17 -7.49 -5.38
C LYS A 145 18.60 -7.85 -3.97
N TYR A 146 19.12 -9.05 -3.80
CA TYR A 146 19.79 -9.43 -2.55
C TYR A 146 21.16 -8.71 -2.42
N PRO A 147 21.55 -8.22 -1.24
CA PRO A 147 20.83 -8.30 0.04
C PRO A 147 19.71 -7.26 0.17
N TRP A 148 18.49 -7.71 0.49
CA TRP A 148 17.28 -6.87 0.53
C TRP A 148 17.29 -5.76 1.61
N PHE A 149 18.11 -5.90 2.62
CA PHE A 149 18.21 -4.99 3.77
C PHE A 149 19.62 -4.38 3.87
N ALA A 150 20.23 -4.04 2.73
CA ALA A 150 21.52 -3.38 2.71
C ALA A 150 21.34 -1.85 2.76
N PRO A 151 21.99 -1.13 3.71
CA PRO A 151 21.96 0.32 3.68
C PRO A 151 22.49 0.87 2.35
N LYS A 152 21.82 1.90 1.83
CA LYS A 152 22.20 2.55 0.56
C LYS A 152 22.10 4.07 0.65
N MET A 153 22.83 4.75 -0.22
CA MET A 153 22.65 6.18 -0.42
C MET A 153 21.40 6.43 -1.25
N GLN A 154 20.53 7.31 -0.78
CA GLN A 154 19.41 7.83 -1.55
C GLN A 154 19.83 9.11 -2.26
N GLU A 155 19.59 9.19 -3.56
CA GLU A 155 19.92 10.34 -4.40
C GLU A 155 18.66 10.89 -5.06
N PHE A 156 18.64 12.20 -5.24
CA PHE A 156 17.64 12.86 -6.08
C PHE A 156 17.97 12.69 -7.55
N GLU A 157 17.00 12.93 -8.44
CA GLU A 157 17.23 12.94 -9.89
C GLU A 157 18.35 13.89 -10.33
N SER A 158 18.55 14.97 -9.59
CA SER A 158 19.67 15.90 -9.82
C SER A 158 21.06 15.30 -9.52
N GLY A 159 21.13 14.11 -8.92
CA GLY A 159 22.36 13.49 -8.40
C GLY A 159 22.80 14.05 -7.06
N ALA A 160 22.02 14.92 -6.42
CA ALA A 160 22.29 15.36 -5.07
C ALA A 160 21.91 14.25 -4.08
N VAL A 161 22.82 13.97 -3.11
CA VAL A 161 22.57 12.97 -2.07
C VAL A 161 21.52 13.47 -1.09
N GLN A 162 20.48 12.67 -0.91
CA GLN A 162 19.43 12.95 0.06
C GLN A 162 19.84 12.49 1.47
N ASP A 163 20.12 11.20 1.63
CA ASP A 163 20.50 10.64 2.91
C ASP A 163 21.16 9.26 2.75
N MET A 164 21.80 8.79 3.82
CA MET A 164 22.22 7.40 3.99
C MET A 164 21.09 6.62 4.64
N CYS A 165 20.41 5.82 3.83
CA CYS A 165 19.26 5.05 4.27
C CYS A 165 19.68 3.82 5.08
N GLY A 166 19.01 3.57 6.20
CA GLY A 166 19.08 2.33 6.95
C GLY A 166 18.47 1.14 6.18
N GLU A 167 18.48 -0.03 6.79
CA GLU A 167 18.08 -1.30 6.17
C GLU A 167 16.59 -1.36 5.75
N ASP A 168 15.70 -0.91 6.61
CA ASP A 168 14.27 -0.91 6.36
C ASP A 168 13.85 0.16 5.32
N VAL A 169 14.50 1.32 5.37
CA VAL A 169 14.35 2.38 4.36
C VAL A 169 14.80 1.88 2.99
N SER A 170 15.96 1.23 2.93
CA SER A 170 16.53 0.69 1.69
C SER A 170 15.62 -0.37 1.07
N PHE A 171 15.04 -1.26 1.89
CA PHE A 171 14.05 -2.22 1.42
C PHE A 171 12.81 -1.53 0.81
N CYS A 172 12.29 -0.49 1.48
CA CYS A 172 11.13 0.25 0.99
C CYS A 172 11.41 0.90 -0.38
N LEU A 173 12.60 1.49 -0.54
CA LEU A 173 13.04 2.07 -1.81
C LEU A 173 13.12 1.01 -2.91
N ASP A 174 13.76 -0.12 -2.64
CA ASP A 174 13.90 -1.21 -3.62
C ASP A 174 12.55 -1.80 -4.01
N ALA A 175 11.62 -1.91 -3.04
CA ALA A 175 10.26 -2.37 -3.30
C ALA A 175 9.48 -1.42 -4.21
N ILE A 176 9.59 -0.11 -3.99
CA ILE A 176 8.95 0.91 -4.83
C ILE A 176 9.57 0.90 -6.23
N GLU A 177 10.89 0.82 -6.36
CA GLU A 177 11.59 0.69 -7.64
C GLU A 177 11.16 -0.57 -8.40
N ALA A 178 10.89 -1.67 -7.68
CA ALA A 178 10.35 -2.90 -8.25
C ALA A 178 8.84 -2.82 -8.61
N GLY A 179 8.18 -1.70 -8.36
CA GLY A 179 6.77 -1.44 -8.70
C GLY A 179 5.77 -1.88 -7.65
N PHE A 180 6.20 -2.15 -6.42
CA PHE A 180 5.31 -2.47 -5.31
C PHE A 180 4.86 -1.20 -4.58
N ASP A 181 3.57 -1.15 -4.25
CA ASP A 181 3.05 -0.16 -3.30
C ASP A 181 3.23 -0.68 -1.86
N ILE A 182 3.59 0.22 -0.95
CA ILE A 182 3.61 -0.05 0.49
C ILE A 182 2.35 0.56 1.10
N TRP A 183 1.55 -0.26 1.78
CA TRP A 183 0.27 0.14 2.34
C TRP A 183 0.33 0.20 3.86
N CYS A 184 -0.27 1.24 4.43
CA CYS A 184 -0.46 1.37 5.88
C CYS A 184 -1.95 1.47 6.22
N ASP A 185 -2.40 0.68 7.20
CA ASP A 185 -3.75 0.83 7.74
C ASP A 185 -3.73 1.67 9.02
N PRO A 186 -4.38 2.84 9.04
CA PRO A 186 -4.38 3.73 10.20
C PRO A 186 -5.06 3.13 11.43
N ARG A 187 -5.87 2.09 11.28
CA ARG A 187 -6.55 1.37 12.36
C ARG A 187 -5.63 0.37 13.09
N ILE A 188 -4.52 -0.01 12.45
CA ILE A 188 -3.58 -1.01 12.96
C ILE A 188 -2.44 -0.29 13.68
N ARG A 189 -2.74 0.25 14.85
CA ARG A 189 -1.73 0.79 15.75
C ARG A 189 -1.19 -0.30 16.66
N VAL A 190 0.12 -0.47 16.71
CA VAL A 190 0.84 -1.33 17.67
C VAL A 190 1.63 -0.48 18.67
N GLY A 191 1.99 -1.08 19.79
CA GLY A 191 2.87 -0.44 20.77
C GLY A 191 4.34 -0.61 20.38
N HIS A 192 5.18 0.30 20.83
CA HIS A 192 6.63 0.25 20.67
C HIS A 192 7.26 0.54 22.03
N GLU A 193 7.83 -0.48 22.65
CA GLU A 193 8.41 -0.37 23.98
C GLU A 193 9.86 0.06 23.88
N LYS A 194 10.19 1.25 24.38
CA LYS A 194 11.56 1.75 24.50
C LYS A 194 11.97 1.78 25.96
N THR A 195 12.93 0.96 26.33
CA THR A 195 13.55 1.04 27.65
C THR A 195 14.54 2.20 27.68
N ARG A 196 14.25 3.23 28.47
CA ARG A 196 15.22 4.27 28.79
C ARG A 196 16.07 3.82 29.95
N VAL A 197 17.37 3.67 29.74
CA VAL A 197 18.34 3.58 30.85
C VAL A 197 18.61 5.04 31.27
N ILE A 198 18.16 5.39 32.47
CA ILE A 198 18.39 6.70 33.11
C ILE A 198 19.70 6.64 33.88
#